data_f36645843d4ad8a9361d1312960b5fd8
#
_entry.id   f36645843d4ad8a9361d1312960b5fd8
#
_cell.length_a   1.000
_cell.length_b   1.000
_cell.length_c   1.000
_cell.angle_alpha   90.00
_cell.angle_beta   90.00
_cell.angle_gamma   90.00
#
_symmetry.space_group_name_H-M   'P 1'
#
loop_
_entity.id
_entity.type
_entity.pdbx_description
1 polymer ?
#
loop_
_entity_poly.entity_id
_entity_poly.type
_entity_poly.pdbx_seq_one_letter_code
_entity_poly.pdbx_strand_id
1 'polypeptide(L)'
;VAYYVLGWDLNASWLAGVALSTTSMAVVYAVMFETGFNKTEFGKGILGSCFINDLGTVIALGVLFAPFTHKTVVFIVVSIAALLFLPYITAWLTRHYAYRTAAIRTKWVILVLFGLGSLALWSGSEAVLPAYIVGMVFAGSAAKDVHWMRRLRTLTVGFLTPFYFL
;
A
#
# COMPACT_ATOMS: atom_id res chain seq x y z
N VAL A 1 13.61 16.89 -19.96
CA VAL A 1 13.63 16.29 -21.31
C VAL A 1 12.21 16.31 -21.89
N ALA A 2 11.20 15.67 -21.25
CA ALA A 2 9.85 15.54 -21.79
C ALA A 2 9.24 16.91 -22.22
N TYR A 3 9.29 17.89 -21.34
CA TYR A 3 8.74 19.24 -21.58
C TYR A 3 9.55 20.03 -22.63
N TYR A 4 10.89 20.11 -22.46
CA TYR A 4 11.73 21.00 -23.28
C TYR A 4 12.19 20.40 -24.61
N VAL A 5 12.32 19.06 -24.70
CA VAL A 5 12.85 18.37 -25.90
C VAL A 5 11.73 17.72 -26.70
N LEU A 6 10.79 17.04 -26.03
CA LEU A 6 9.71 16.34 -26.69
C LEU A 6 8.45 17.21 -26.85
N GLY A 7 8.39 18.40 -26.26
CA GLY A 7 7.24 19.31 -26.36
C GLY A 7 5.96 18.78 -25.68
N TRP A 8 6.10 17.90 -24.68
CA TRP A 8 4.96 17.38 -23.97
C TRP A 8 4.34 18.43 -23.06
N ASP A 9 3.04 18.30 -22.80
CA ASP A 9 2.37 19.11 -21.79
C ASP A 9 3.01 18.95 -20.41
N LEU A 10 2.90 20.00 -19.59
CA LEU A 10 3.53 20.04 -18.27
C LEU A 10 3.07 18.89 -17.38
N ASN A 11 1.77 18.60 -17.37
CA ASN A 11 1.18 17.50 -16.58
C ASN A 11 1.68 16.14 -17.05
N ALA A 12 1.74 15.92 -18.37
CA ALA A 12 2.27 14.68 -18.95
C ALA A 12 3.76 14.52 -18.63
N SER A 13 4.50 15.60 -18.61
CA SER A 13 5.95 15.60 -18.27
C SER A 13 6.18 15.25 -16.80
N TRP A 14 5.36 15.76 -15.88
CA TRP A 14 5.40 15.37 -14.47
C TRP A 14 5.03 13.91 -14.26
N LEU A 15 3.96 13.43 -14.93
CA LEU A 15 3.54 12.03 -14.87
C LEU A 15 4.65 11.09 -15.34
N ALA A 16 5.29 11.41 -16.46
CA ALA A 16 6.42 10.65 -16.97
C ALA A 16 7.61 10.63 -16.00
N GLY A 17 7.91 11.76 -15.36
CA GLY A 17 8.96 11.86 -14.36
C GLY A 17 8.70 10.97 -13.14
N VAL A 18 7.51 11.01 -12.61
CA VAL A 18 7.10 10.17 -11.48
C VAL A 18 7.10 8.69 -11.87
N ALA A 19 6.53 8.35 -13.03
CA ALA A 19 6.49 6.96 -13.51
C ALA A 19 7.88 6.35 -13.73
N LEU A 20 8.85 7.13 -14.22
CA LEU A 20 10.22 6.68 -14.43
C LEU A 20 11.06 6.63 -13.13
N SER A 21 10.61 7.23 -12.05
CA SER A 21 11.31 7.20 -10.77
C SER A 21 10.99 5.98 -9.93
N THR A 22 9.95 5.21 -10.27
CA THR A 22 9.53 4.04 -9.51
C THR A 22 10.52 2.88 -9.64
N THR A 23 10.70 2.15 -8.55
CA THR A 23 11.56 0.96 -8.48
C THR A 23 10.72 -0.26 -8.15
N SER A 24 10.90 -1.37 -8.85
CA SER A 24 10.18 -2.60 -8.53
C SER A 24 10.76 -3.27 -7.28
N MET A 25 10.09 -3.12 -6.15
CA MET A 25 10.46 -3.79 -4.90
C MET A 25 10.51 -5.33 -5.06
N ALA A 26 9.65 -5.91 -5.90
CA ALA A 26 9.63 -7.35 -6.14
C ALA A 26 10.93 -7.85 -6.78
N VAL A 27 11.44 -7.13 -7.77
CA VAL A 27 12.70 -7.46 -8.46
C VAL A 27 13.88 -7.29 -7.50
N VAL A 28 13.93 -6.18 -6.78
CA VAL A 28 14.99 -5.92 -5.78
C VAL A 28 15.01 -7.02 -4.72
N TYR A 29 13.84 -7.40 -4.20
CA TYR A 29 13.74 -8.46 -3.20
C TYR A 29 14.17 -9.82 -3.75
N ALA A 30 13.81 -10.16 -4.99
CA ALA A 30 14.21 -11.41 -5.63
C ALA A 30 15.73 -11.50 -5.76
N VAL A 31 16.37 -10.46 -6.29
CA VAL A 31 17.84 -10.39 -6.40
C VAL A 31 18.52 -10.50 -5.04
N MET A 32 18.00 -9.80 -4.03
CA MET A 32 18.54 -9.86 -2.68
C MET A 32 18.37 -11.22 -2.03
N PHE A 33 17.28 -11.91 -2.34
CA PHE A 33 17.06 -13.27 -1.86
C PHE A 33 18.05 -14.25 -2.47
N GLU A 34 18.28 -14.18 -3.76
CA GLU A 34 19.25 -15.02 -4.49
C GLU A 34 20.69 -14.77 -4.05
N THR A 35 21.05 -13.52 -3.80
CA THR A 35 22.40 -13.13 -3.37
C THR A 35 22.61 -13.26 -1.86
N GLY A 36 21.58 -13.58 -1.09
CA GLY A 36 21.65 -13.69 0.38
C GLY A 36 21.71 -12.35 1.13
N PHE A 37 21.66 -11.22 0.44
CA PHE A 37 21.71 -9.89 1.07
C PHE A 37 20.46 -9.54 1.87
N ASN A 38 19.34 -10.23 1.67
CA ASN A 38 18.09 -10.02 2.41
C ASN A 38 18.22 -10.17 3.94
N LYS A 39 19.30 -10.83 4.41
CA LYS A 39 19.59 -11.02 5.85
C LYS A 39 20.57 -9.99 6.40
N THR A 40 21.20 -9.19 5.56
CA THR A 40 22.20 -8.19 5.94
C THR A 40 21.55 -6.84 6.25
N GLU A 41 22.19 -6.01 7.08
CA GLU A 41 21.73 -4.65 7.35
C GLU A 41 21.74 -3.78 6.08
N PHE A 42 22.74 -4.00 5.21
CA PHE A 42 22.82 -3.32 3.90
C PHE A 42 21.59 -3.65 3.03
N GLY A 43 21.22 -4.91 2.92
CA GLY A 43 20.03 -5.33 2.18
C GLY A 43 18.72 -4.78 2.73
N LYS A 44 18.58 -4.74 4.07
CA LYS A 44 17.44 -4.09 4.72
C LYS A 44 17.38 -2.60 4.39
N GLY A 45 18.54 -1.92 4.34
CA GLY A 45 18.63 -0.52 3.95
C GLY A 45 18.16 -0.27 2.52
N ILE A 46 18.56 -1.11 1.56
CA ILE A 46 18.12 -1.01 0.15
C ILE A 46 16.60 -1.23 0.05
N LEU A 47 16.06 -2.25 0.72
CA LEU A 47 14.61 -2.49 0.73
C LEU A 47 13.85 -1.32 1.35
N GLY A 48 14.38 -0.73 2.42
CA GLY A 48 13.83 0.49 3.01
C GLY A 48 13.85 1.68 2.07
N SER A 49 14.92 1.87 1.30
CA SER A 49 15.01 2.93 0.29
C SER A 49 14.01 2.75 -0.85
N CYS A 50 13.82 1.52 -1.36
CA CYS A 50 12.78 1.22 -2.33
C CYS A 50 11.39 1.55 -1.78
N PHE A 51 11.14 1.18 -0.54
CA PHE A 51 9.88 1.46 0.14
C PHE A 51 9.60 2.97 0.25
N ILE A 52 10.59 3.78 0.65
CA ILE A 52 10.45 5.23 0.74
C ILE A 52 10.24 5.84 -0.65
N ASN A 53 10.93 5.32 -1.68
CA ASN A 53 10.74 5.77 -3.05
C ASN A 53 9.32 5.51 -3.54
N ASP A 54 8.78 4.31 -3.34
CA ASP A 54 7.41 3.95 -3.72
C ASP A 54 6.38 4.83 -2.99
N LEU A 55 6.58 5.06 -1.69
CA LEU A 55 5.73 5.97 -0.93
C LEU A 55 5.82 7.41 -1.46
N GLY A 56 7.02 7.87 -1.78
CA GLY A 56 7.26 9.22 -2.34
C GLY A 56 6.56 9.41 -3.68
N THR A 57 6.61 8.42 -4.57
CA THR A 57 5.93 8.50 -5.88
C THR A 57 4.41 8.51 -5.75
N VAL A 58 3.84 7.72 -4.84
CA VAL A 58 2.40 7.72 -4.56
C VAL A 58 1.95 9.06 -3.98
N ILE A 59 2.73 9.64 -3.06
CA ILE A 59 2.45 10.99 -2.52
C ILE A 59 2.54 12.03 -3.63
N ALA A 60 3.56 11.98 -4.47
CA ALA A 60 3.73 12.90 -5.59
C ALA A 60 2.56 12.83 -6.57
N LEU A 61 2.10 11.64 -6.93
CA LEU A 61 0.90 11.44 -7.75
C LEU A 61 -0.33 12.06 -7.09
N GLY A 62 -0.53 11.80 -5.79
CA GLY A 62 -1.65 12.36 -5.05
C GLY A 62 -1.64 13.89 -5.01
N VAL A 63 -0.48 14.52 -4.81
CA VAL A 63 -0.36 15.98 -4.75
C VAL A 63 -0.50 16.63 -6.13
N LEU A 64 0.07 16.02 -7.18
CA LEU A 64 0.10 16.59 -8.54
C LEU A 64 -1.23 16.40 -9.28
N PHE A 65 -1.92 15.28 -9.06
CA PHE A 65 -3.06 14.89 -9.89
C PHE A 65 -4.39 14.76 -9.13
N ALA A 66 -4.38 14.69 -7.79
CA ALA A 66 -5.63 14.62 -7.04
C ALA A 66 -6.39 15.97 -7.12
N PRO A 67 -7.63 15.97 -7.58
CA PRO A 67 -8.44 17.18 -7.54
C PRO A 67 -8.72 17.55 -6.08
N PHE A 68 -8.30 18.74 -5.64
CA PHE A 68 -8.63 19.30 -4.34
C PHE A 68 -10.11 19.67 -4.27
N THR A 69 -10.95 18.66 -4.12
CA THR A 69 -12.40 18.82 -4.01
C THR A 69 -12.84 18.55 -2.58
N HIS A 70 -14.02 19.01 -2.18
CA HIS A 70 -14.61 18.71 -0.86
C HIS A 70 -14.59 17.22 -0.52
N LYS A 71 -14.76 16.35 -1.52
CA LYS A 71 -14.70 14.89 -1.38
C LYS A 71 -13.31 14.40 -0.96
N THR A 72 -12.25 15.04 -1.45
CA THR A 72 -10.86 14.69 -1.10
C THR A 72 -10.58 15.00 0.37
N VAL A 73 -11.12 16.11 0.90
CA VAL A 73 -11.00 16.45 2.33
C VAL A 73 -11.71 15.40 3.19
N VAL A 74 -12.95 15.02 2.82
CA VAL A 74 -13.70 13.97 3.51
C VAL A 74 -12.91 12.64 3.47
N PHE A 75 -12.36 12.27 2.34
CA PHE A 75 -11.54 11.07 2.19
C PHE A 75 -10.33 11.09 3.12
N ILE A 76 -9.58 12.19 3.18
CA ILE A 76 -8.40 12.32 4.04
C ILE A 76 -8.81 12.19 5.52
N VAL A 77 -9.84 12.89 5.95
CA VAL A 77 -10.31 12.85 7.35
C VAL A 77 -10.77 11.45 7.74
N VAL A 78 -11.58 10.79 6.88
CA VAL A 78 -12.07 9.43 7.15
C VAL A 78 -10.92 8.43 7.13
N SER A 79 -9.95 8.57 6.22
CA SER A 79 -8.77 7.69 6.15
C SER A 79 -7.91 7.83 7.40
N ILE A 80 -7.64 9.05 7.86
CA ILE A 80 -6.88 9.28 9.09
C ILE A 80 -7.63 8.69 10.30
N ALA A 81 -8.92 8.95 10.42
CA ALA A 81 -9.73 8.39 11.50
C ALA A 81 -9.72 6.84 11.46
N ALA A 82 -9.94 6.25 10.29
CA ALA A 82 -9.90 4.80 10.12
C ALA A 82 -8.54 4.22 10.54
N LEU A 83 -7.43 4.85 10.14
CA LEU A 83 -6.08 4.40 10.48
C LEU A 83 -5.78 4.50 11.98
N LEU A 84 -6.22 5.56 12.65
CA LEU A 84 -6.04 5.73 14.09
C LEU A 84 -6.85 4.70 14.90
N PHE A 85 -8.07 4.39 14.46
CA PHE A 85 -8.92 3.40 15.12
C PHE A 85 -8.59 1.96 14.74
N LEU A 86 -7.90 1.73 13.62
CA LEU A 86 -7.59 0.40 13.07
C LEU A 86 -6.94 -0.55 14.09
N PRO A 87 -5.87 -0.19 14.85
CA PRO A 87 -5.25 -1.09 15.81
C PRO A 87 -6.19 -1.42 16.98
N TYR A 88 -6.99 -0.47 17.42
CA TYR A 88 -7.94 -0.67 18.54
C TYR A 88 -9.06 -1.62 18.14
N ILE A 89 -9.67 -1.40 16.98
CA ILE A 89 -10.75 -2.24 16.45
C ILE A 89 -10.21 -3.66 16.17
N THR A 90 -9.01 -3.78 15.61
CA THR A 90 -8.38 -5.07 15.33
C THR A 90 -8.10 -5.85 16.61
N ALA A 91 -7.61 -5.18 17.66
CA ALA A 91 -7.37 -5.82 18.95
C ALA A 91 -8.68 -6.27 19.61
N TRP A 92 -9.71 -5.42 19.59
CA TRP A 92 -11.03 -5.74 20.12
C TRP A 92 -11.65 -6.92 19.36
N LEU A 93 -11.63 -6.89 18.02
CA LEU A 93 -12.17 -7.93 17.16
C LEU A 93 -11.47 -9.29 17.42
N THR A 94 -10.15 -9.25 17.56
CA THR A 94 -9.36 -10.45 17.86
C THR A 94 -9.72 -11.03 19.22
N ARG A 95 -9.90 -10.20 20.26
CA ARG A 95 -10.27 -10.69 21.60
C ARG A 95 -11.65 -11.34 21.63
N HIS A 96 -12.63 -10.77 20.92
CA HIS A 96 -14.01 -11.26 20.98
C HIS A 96 -14.32 -12.41 20.03
N TYR A 97 -13.66 -12.47 18.87
CA TYR A 97 -14.05 -13.38 17.78
C TYR A 97 -12.95 -14.35 17.35
N ALA A 98 -11.74 -14.33 17.96
CA ALA A 98 -10.62 -15.18 17.54
C ALA A 98 -10.96 -16.69 17.53
N TYR A 99 -11.79 -17.12 18.47
CA TYR A 99 -12.18 -18.52 18.62
C TYR A 99 -13.49 -18.88 17.90
N ARG A 100 -14.28 -17.89 17.50
CA ARG A 100 -15.62 -18.13 16.91
C ARG A 100 -15.63 -18.10 15.38
N THR A 101 -14.71 -17.36 14.77
CA THR A 101 -14.72 -17.15 13.32
C THR A 101 -13.35 -17.40 12.72
N ALA A 102 -13.30 -18.34 11.76
CA ALA A 102 -12.05 -18.62 11.04
C ALA A 102 -11.57 -17.38 10.28
N ALA A 103 -10.29 -17.04 10.45
CA ALA A 103 -9.60 -15.98 9.72
C ALA A 103 -10.22 -14.56 9.84
N ILE A 104 -10.84 -14.25 10.99
CA ILE A 104 -11.51 -12.95 11.21
C ILE A 104 -10.59 -11.74 10.90
N ARG A 105 -9.32 -11.81 11.29
CA ARG A 105 -8.34 -10.76 11.01
C ARG A 105 -8.12 -10.54 9.51
N THR A 106 -8.07 -11.63 8.72
CA THR A 106 -7.89 -11.54 7.27
C THR A 106 -9.12 -10.92 6.61
N LYS A 107 -10.32 -11.33 7.03
CA LYS A 107 -11.58 -10.75 6.56
C LYS A 107 -11.68 -9.26 6.91
N TRP A 108 -11.23 -8.89 8.10
CA TRP A 108 -11.18 -7.50 8.55
C TRP A 108 -10.23 -6.65 7.70
N VAL A 109 -9.01 -7.14 7.41
CA VAL A 109 -8.06 -6.45 6.52
C VAL A 109 -8.65 -6.23 5.14
N ILE A 110 -9.29 -7.25 4.56
CA ILE A 110 -9.96 -7.14 3.26
C ILE A 110 -11.05 -6.08 3.31
N LEU A 111 -11.91 -6.11 4.32
CA LEU A 111 -12.99 -5.11 4.48
C LEU A 111 -12.44 -3.68 4.55
N VAL A 112 -11.37 -3.47 5.31
CA VAL A 112 -10.74 -2.15 5.44
C VAL A 112 -10.12 -1.70 4.12
N LEU A 113 -9.42 -2.60 3.41
CA LEU A 113 -8.79 -2.28 2.12
C LEU A 113 -9.85 -1.93 1.06
N PHE A 114 -10.89 -2.73 0.92
CA PHE A 114 -11.96 -2.45 -0.03
C PHE A 114 -12.78 -1.22 0.38
N GLY A 115 -13.03 -1.02 1.66
CA GLY A 115 -13.74 0.16 2.17
C GLY A 115 -12.98 1.45 1.88
N LEU A 116 -11.70 1.50 2.20
CA LEU A 116 -10.86 2.67 1.91
C LEU A 116 -10.63 2.84 0.40
N GLY A 117 -10.47 1.73 -0.35
CA GLY A 117 -10.35 1.76 -1.79
C GLY A 117 -11.59 2.34 -2.49
N SER A 118 -12.80 1.91 -2.08
CA SER A 118 -14.04 2.45 -2.63
C SER A 118 -14.24 3.93 -2.28
N LEU A 119 -13.84 4.34 -1.08
CA LEU A 119 -13.88 5.73 -0.65
C LEU A 119 -12.89 6.59 -1.45
N ALA A 120 -11.70 6.07 -1.75
CA ALA A 120 -10.73 6.73 -2.60
C ALA A 120 -11.27 6.94 -4.03
N LEU A 121 -11.85 5.91 -4.63
CA LEU A 121 -12.49 6.00 -5.95
C LEU A 121 -13.61 7.04 -5.96
N TRP A 122 -14.45 7.06 -4.93
CA TRP A 122 -15.53 8.04 -4.81
C TRP A 122 -15.01 9.49 -4.72
N SER A 123 -13.86 9.68 -4.08
CA SER A 123 -13.23 11.00 -3.94
C SER A 123 -12.40 11.42 -5.16
N GLY A 124 -12.16 10.52 -6.11
CA GLY A 124 -11.23 10.73 -7.22
C GLY A 124 -9.77 10.75 -6.79
N SER A 125 -9.46 10.15 -5.63
CA SER A 125 -8.11 10.07 -5.06
C SER A 125 -7.49 8.70 -5.30
N GLU A 126 -6.15 8.62 -5.18
CA GLU A 126 -5.41 7.37 -5.34
C GLU A 126 -5.67 6.39 -4.20
N ALA A 127 -6.19 5.20 -4.53
CA ALA A 127 -6.49 4.16 -3.56
C ALA A 127 -5.24 3.46 -2.99
N VAL A 128 -4.12 3.56 -3.67
CA VAL A 128 -2.86 2.89 -3.31
C VAL A 128 -2.30 3.43 -1.99
N LEU A 129 -2.38 4.75 -1.76
CA LEU A 129 -1.84 5.40 -0.56
C LEU A 129 -2.46 4.87 0.74
N PRO A 130 -3.79 4.88 0.94
CA PRO A 130 -4.38 4.33 2.15
C PRO A 130 -4.15 2.81 2.30
N ALA A 131 -4.14 2.05 1.19
CA ALA A 131 -3.83 0.63 1.23
C ALA A 131 -2.41 0.36 1.76
N TYR A 132 -1.46 1.17 1.33
CA TYR A 132 -0.06 1.10 1.76
C TYR A 132 0.10 1.40 3.26
N ILE A 133 -0.54 2.46 3.75
CA ILE A 133 -0.51 2.83 5.16
C ILE A 133 -1.19 1.76 6.03
N VAL A 134 -2.31 1.19 5.58
CA VAL A 134 -2.95 0.05 6.25
C VAL A 134 -1.98 -1.13 6.37
N GLY A 135 -1.24 -1.43 5.30
CA GLY A 135 -0.19 -2.46 5.30
C GLY A 135 0.87 -2.19 6.37
N MET A 136 1.35 -0.94 6.49
CA MET A 136 2.33 -0.54 7.53
C MET A 136 1.78 -0.72 8.94
N VAL A 137 0.55 -0.29 9.20
CA VAL A 137 -0.07 -0.43 10.53
C VAL A 137 -0.20 -1.90 10.93
N PHE A 138 -0.51 -2.79 9.99
CA PHE A 138 -0.61 -4.21 10.26
C PHE A 138 0.72 -4.95 10.29
N ALA A 139 1.79 -4.42 9.69
CA ALA A 139 3.09 -5.09 9.56
C ALA A 139 3.64 -5.57 10.91
N GLY A 140 3.60 -4.72 11.94
CA GLY A 140 4.07 -5.05 13.27
C GLY A 140 3.28 -6.19 13.95
N SER A 141 1.99 -6.28 13.69
CA SER A 141 1.12 -7.34 14.20
C SER A 141 1.24 -8.63 13.38
N ALA A 142 1.36 -8.50 12.06
CA ALA A 142 1.50 -9.63 11.14
C ALA A 142 2.84 -10.34 11.31
N ALA A 143 3.92 -9.60 11.55
CA ALA A 143 5.25 -10.17 11.77
C ALA A 143 5.32 -11.10 12.99
N LYS A 144 4.45 -10.89 13.98
CA LYS A 144 4.39 -11.71 15.21
C LYS A 144 3.55 -12.99 15.05
N ASP A 145 2.75 -13.10 14.00
CA ASP A 145 1.83 -14.22 13.77
C ASP A 145 2.08 -14.85 12.39
N VAL A 146 2.91 -15.89 12.37
CA VAL A 146 3.31 -16.61 11.15
C VAL A 146 2.11 -17.23 10.44
N HIS A 147 1.10 -17.69 11.17
CA HIS A 147 -0.10 -18.28 10.57
C HIS A 147 -0.94 -17.22 9.85
N TRP A 148 -1.09 -16.05 10.43
CA TRP A 148 -1.78 -14.94 9.80
C TRP A 148 -1.02 -14.42 8.57
N MET A 149 0.30 -14.27 8.68
CA MET A 149 1.16 -13.88 7.55
C MET A 149 1.01 -14.85 6.36
N ARG A 150 1.01 -16.16 6.63
CA ARG A 150 0.84 -17.19 5.59
C ARG A 150 -0.53 -17.06 4.90
N ARG A 151 -1.61 -16.81 5.65
CA ARG A 151 -2.95 -16.61 5.09
C ARG A 151 -3.03 -15.35 4.23
N LEU A 152 -2.45 -14.24 4.66
CA LEU A 152 -2.37 -13.02 3.86
C LEU A 152 -1.61 -13.26 2.56
N ARG A 153 -0.47 -13.95 2.63
CA ARG A 153 0.31 -14.32 1.44
C ARG A 153 -0.49 -15.19 0.47
N THR A 154 -1.17 -16.21 0.96
CA THR A 154 -2.01 -17.08 0.12
C THR A 154 -3.12 -16.29 -0.56
N LEU A 155 -3.76 -15.36 0.14
CA LEU A 155 -4.77 -14.48 -0.44
C LEU A 155 -4.19 -13.57 -1.51
N THR A 156 -3.04 -12.94 -1.23
CA THR A 156 -2.39 -12.03 -2.17
C THR A 156 -1.96 -12.77 -3.44
N VAL A 157 -1.21 -13.86 -3.30
CA VAL A 157 -0.66 -14.61 -4.43
C VAL A 157 -1.73 -15.39 -5.18
N GLY A 158 -2.65 -16.03 -4.45
CA GLY A 158 -3.66 -16.91 -5.05
C GLY A 158 -4.90 -16.19 -5.58
N PHE A 159 -5.21 -15.01 -5.07
CA PHE A 159 -6.43 -14.28 -5.45
C PHE A 159 -6.12 -12.91 -6.06
N LEU A 160 -5.39 -12.04 -5.36
CA LEU A 160 -5.19 -10.66 -5.83
C LEU A 160 -4.23 -10.56 -7.01
N THR A 161 -3.16 -11.36 -7.02
CA THR A 161 -2.16 -11.32 -8.10
C THR A 161 -2.73 -11.67 -9.48
N PRO A 162 -3.56 -12.71 -9.66
CA PRO A 162 -4.18 -12.99 -10.96
C PRO A 162 -5.02 -11.82 -11.50
N PHE A 163 -5.74 -11.10 -10.65
CA PHE A 163 -6.52 -9.93 -11.07
C PHE A 163 -5.66 -8.73 -11.48
N TYR A 164 -4.43 -8.68 -11.02
CA TYR A 164 -3.51 -7.61 -11.40
C TYR A 164 -2.98 -7.79 -12.84
N PHE A 165 -2.90 -9.04 -13.32
CA PHE A 165 -2.38 -9.38 -14.65
C PHE A 165 -3.46 -9.61 -15.71
N LEU A 166 -4.74 -9.52 -15.37
CA LEU A 166 -5.89 -9.58 -16.29
C LEU A 166 -6.32 -8.17 -16.72
#